data_38496d30714d5c983df017bff913a309
#
_entry.id   38496d30714d5c983df017bff913a309
#
_cell.length_a   1.000
_cell.length_b   1.000
_cell.length_c   1.000
_cell.angle_alpha   90.00
_cell.angle_beta   90.00
_cell.angle_gamma   90.00
#
_symmetry.space_group_name_H-M   'P 1'
#
loop_
_entity.id
_entity.type
_entity.pdbx_description
1 polymer ?
#
loop_
_entity_poly.entity_id
_entity_poly.type
_entity_poly.pdbx_seq_one_letter_code
_entity_poly.pdbx_strand_id
1 'polypeptide(L)'
;IIASHVGAFSVNPDPLNLEDWEIKWLADHNCLIGIIFMNYWLSPIDSGLGLKHIERTIDHIINIAGDEVLAIGTDFDGFTDPPDEITDISELPRLTRHLSCLKSGIDTDKYSSDTIKNILGRNSLRFILEGWKK
;
A
#
# COMPACT_ATOMS: atom_id res chain seq x y z
N ILE A 1 -6.75 -14.75 4.46
CA ILE A 1 -5.56 -14.75 3.55
C ILE A 1 -4.91 -13.39 3.63
N ILE A 2 -3.58 -13.33 3.50
CA ILE A 2 -2.79 -12.09 3.43
C ILE A 2 -1.85 -12.19 2.23
N ALA A 3 -1.91 -11.21 1.32
CA ALA A 3 -0.83 -10.91 0.40
C ALA A 3 0.13 -9.96 1.15
N SER A 4 1.19 -10.49 1.75
CA SER A 4 1.94 -9.78 2.79
C SER A 4 2.74 -8.58 2.29
N HIS A 5 3.25 -8.62 1.04
CA HIS A 5 4.07 -7.57 0.44
C HIS A 5 4.02 -7.69 -1.09
N VAL A 6 3.18 -6.88 -1.72
CA VAL A 6 2.96 -6.90 -3.19
C VAL A 6 2.67 -5.51 -3.73
N GLY A 7 2.80 -5.35 -5.04
CA GLY A 7 2.30 -4.20 -5.80
C GLY A 7 1.03 -4.56 -6.57
N ALA A 8 0.66 -3.69 -7.51
CA ALA A 8 -0.45 -3.90 -8.44
C ALA A 8 0.08 -4.00 -9.88
N PHE A 9 -0.28 -5.08 -10.59
CA PHE A 9 0.17 -5.34 -11.96
C PHE A 9 -0.21 -4.21 -12.94
N SER A 10 -1.40 -3.67 -12.80
CA SER A 10 -1.86 -2.53 -13.62
C SER A 10 -1.07 -1.23 -13.37
N VAL A 11 -0.35 -1.11 -12.26
CA VAL A 11 0.54 0.02 -11.98
C VAL A 11 1.96 -0.26 -12.49
N ASN A 12 2.46 -1.45 -12.23
CA ASN A 12 3.73 -1.97 -12.74
C ASN A 12 3.57 -3.44 -13.13
N PRO A 13 3.70 -3.80 -14.42
CA PRO A 13 3.44 -5.14 -14.92
C PRO A 13 4.57 -6.13 -14.58
N ASP A 14 4.87 -6.26 -13.30
CA ASP A 14 5.73 -7.31 -12.76
C ASP A 14 4.89 -8.55 -12.46
N PRO A 15 5.31 -9.77 -12.84
CA PRO A 15 4.53 -11.00 -12.64
C PRO A 15 4.32 -11.37 -11.16
N LEU A 16 5.02 -10.75 -10.23
CA LEU A 16 4.83 -10.94 -8.79
C LEU A 16 3.80 -9.97 -8.19
N ASN A 17 3.39 -8.95 -8.94
CA ASN A 17 2.32 -8.04 -8.54
C ASN A 17 0.95 -8.64 -8.81
N LEU A 18 -0.04 -8.24 -8.00
CA LEU A 18 -1.41 -8.74 -8.10
C LEU A 18 -2.13 -8.16 -9.32
N GLU A 19 -2.83 -9.01 -10.04
CA GLU A 19 -3.81 -8.62 -11.05
C GLU A 19 -5.05 -7.97 -10.41
N ASP A 20 -5.76 -7.11 -11.15
CA ASP A 20 -6.94 -6.40 -10.63
C ASP A 20 -8.05 -7.34 -10.13
N TRP A 21 -8.21 -8.50 -10.77
CA TRP A 21 -9.18 -9.49 -10.35
C TRP A 21 -8.80 -10.17 -9.03
N GLU A 22 -7.49 -10.35 -8.76
CA GLU A 22 -6.98 -10.90 -7.49
C GLU A 22 -7.18 -9.89 -6.37
N ILE A 23 -6.90 -8.60 -6.62
CA ILE A 23 -7.12 -7.51 -5.67
C ILE A 23 -8.61 -7.46 -5.27
N LYS A 24 -9.52 -7.50 -6.24
CA LYS A 24 -10.96 -7.52 -5.99
C LYS A 24 -11.39 -8.76 -5.20
N TRP A 25 -10.87 -9.92 -5.59
CA TRP A 25 -11.18 -11.17 -4.89
C TRP A 25 -10.73 -11.12 -3.42
N LEU A 26 -9.54 -10.60 -3.15
CA LEU A 26 -9.03 -10.45 -1.78
C LEU A 26 -9.90 -9.49 -0.96
N ALA A 27 -10.34 -8.38 -1.54
CA ALA A 27 -11.23 -7.44 -0.88
C ALA A 27 -12.60 -8.06 -0.56
N ASP A 28 -13.23 -8.74 -1.52
CA ASP A 28 -14.52 -9.41 -1.37
C ASP A 28 -14.51 -10.51 -0.28
N HIS A 29 -13.33 -11.05 0.04
CA HIS A 29 -13.14 -12.08 1.05
C HIS A 29 -12.54 -11.58 2.36
N ASN A 30 -12.57 -10.26 2.61
CA ASN A 30 -12.02 -9.63 3.83
C ASN A 30 -10.56 -10.01 4.10
N CYS A 31 -9.76 -10.14 3.05
CA CYS A 31 -8.32 -10.40 3.12
C CYS A 31 -7.52 -9.10 3.29
N LEU A 32 -6.18 -9.19 3.39
CA LEU A 32 -5.29 -8.04 3.45
C LEU A 32 -4.28 -8.06 2.30
N ILE A 33 -3.95 -6.86 1.81
CA ILE A 33 -2.90 -6.60 0.86
C ILE A 33 -1.91 -5.63 1.49
N GLY A 34 -0.73 -6.11 1.85
CA GLY A 34 0.40 -5.30 2.31
C GLY A 34 1.15 -4.72 1.11
N ILE A 35 1.25 -3.40 1.04
CA ILE A 35 1.97 -2.74 -0.05
C ILE A 35 3.47 -2.82 0.20
N ILE A 36 4.19 -3.38 -0.77
CA ILE A 36 5.65 -3.48 -0.75
C ILE A 36 6.31 -2.12 -0.98
N PHE A 37 7.54 -1.95 -0.44
CA PHE A 37 8.35 -0.75 -0.63
C PHE A 37 9.62 -1.02 -1.46
N MET A 38 9.51 -1.94 -2.40
CA MET A 38 10.59 -2.29 -3.31
C MET A 38 10.43 -1.54 -4.64
N ASN A 39 11.43 -0.75 -5.04
CA ASN A 39 11.35 0.13 -6.20
C ASN A 39 10.93 -0.58 -7.48
N TYR A 40 11.59 -1.65 -7.85
CA TYR A 40 11.32 -2.34 -9.13
C TYR A 40 9.97 -3.11 -9.16
N TRP A 41 9.28 -3.27 -8.01
CA TRP A 41 7.90 -3.76 -7.97
C TRP A 41 6.86 -2.64 -7.98
N LEU A 42 7.27 -1.42 -7.63
CA LEU A 42 6.40 -0.25 -7.64
C LEU A 42 6.39 0.49 -8.98
N SER A 43 7.47 0.37 -9.76
CA SER A 43 7.60 1.08 -11.03
C SER A 43 8.60 0.39 -11.97
N PRO A 44 8.36 0.43 -13.29
CA PRO A 44 9.32 -0.07 -14.28
C PRO A 44 10.55 0.83 -14.43
N ILE A 45 10.65 1.93 -13.70
CA ILE A 45 11.77 2.87 -13.71
C ILE A 45 12.67 2.56 -12.52
N ASP A 46 13.94 2.24 -12.78
CA ASP A 46 14.88 1.66 -11.83
C ASP A 46 15.53 2.67 -10.86
N SER A 47 15.17 3.94 -10.89
CA SER A 47 15.84 4.94 -10.04
C SER A 47 14.99 6.16 -9.73
N GLY A 48 15.32 6.85 -8.63
CA GLY A 48 14.67 8.09 -8.22
C GLY A 48 13.22 7.90 -7.81
N LEU A 49 12.86 6.72 -7.31
CA LEU A 49 11.51 6.42 -6.85
C LEU A 49 11.31 6.96 -5.44
N GLY A 50 10.21 7.66 -5.26
CA GLY A 50 9.82 8.21 -3.97
C GLY A 50 8.43 7.74 -3.55
N LEU A 51 7.94 8.31 -2.45
CA LEU A 51 6.64 8.01 -1.84
C LEU A 51 5.46 8.07 -2.83
N LYS A 52 5.56 8.87 -3.90
CA LYS A 52 4.52 8.94 -4.95
C LYS A 52 4.29 7.62 -5.68
N HIS A 53 5.27 6.71 -5.71
CA HIS A 53 5.10 5.39 -6.34
C HIS A 53 4.33 4.44 -5.44
N ILE A 54 4.54 4.52 -4.11
CA ILE A 54 3.70 3.87 -3.11
C ILE A 54 2.28 4.42 -3.20
N GLU A 55 2.11 5.75 -3.27
CA GLU A 55 0.83 6.43 -3.45
C GLU A 55 0.07 5.93 -4.69
N ARG A 56 0.74 5.77 -5.83
CA ARG A 56 0.10 5.28 -7.07
C ARG A 56 -0.50 3.88 -6.90
N THR A 57 0.19 3.00 -6.20
CA THR A 57 -0.31 1.67 -5.88
C THR A 57 -1.50 1.75 -4.91
N ILE A 58 -1.42 2.60 -3.88
CA ILE A 58 -2.53 2.89 -2.96
C ILE A 58 -3.76 3.37 -3.74
N ASP A 59 -3.59 4.39 -4.59
CA ASP A 59 -4.68 4.94 -5.40
C ASP A 59 -5.36 3.88 -6.26
N HIS A 60 -4.55 3.07 -6.94
CA HIS A 60 -5.08 2.04 -7.82
C HIS A 60 -5.95 1.05 -7.03
N ILE A 61 -5.43 0.54 -5.91
CA ILE A 61 -6.15 -0.44 -5.10
C ILE A 61 -7.41 0.18 -4.49
N ILE A 62 -7.36 1.41 -3.97
CA ILE A 62 -8.55 2.11 -3.45
C ILE A 62 -9.62 2.25 -4.54
N ASN A 63 -9.22 2.63 -5.75
CA ASN A 63 -10.16 2.83 -6.85
C ASN A 63 -10.90 1.55 -7.27
N ILE A 64 -10.29 0.38 -7.14
CA ILE A 64 -10.89 -0.88 -7.59
C ILE A 64 -11.49 -1.73 -6.48
N ALA A 65 -11.06 -1.54 -5.23
CA ALA A 65 -11.39 -2.45 -4.12
C ALA A 65 -11.67 -1.74 -2.77
N GLY A 66 -11.51 -0.41 -2.69
CA GLY A 66 -11.63 0.34 -1.45
C GLY A 66 -10.38 0.26 -0.56
N ASP A 67 -10.40 0.99 0.54
CA ASP A 67 -9.25 1.11 1.44
C ASP A 67 -9.18 0.03 2.54
N GLU A 68 -10.26 -0.72 2.75
CA GLU A 68 -10.35 -1.72 3.83
C GLU A 68 -9.47 -2.95 3.63
N VAL A 69 -9.05 -3.23 2.37
CA VAL A 69 -8.16 -4.33 2.03
C VAL A 69 -6.68 -3.98 2.22
N LEU A 70 -6.35 -2.68 2.32
CA LEU A 70 -4.98 -2.18 2.31
C LEU A 70 -4.28 -2.25 3.67
N ALA A 71 -3.00 -2.58 3.63
CA ALA A 71 -2.08 -2.53 4.76
C ALA A 71 -0.68 -2.12 4.29
N ILE A 72 0.22 -1.90 5.23
CA ILE A 72 1.65 -1.70 4.97
C ILE A 72 2.36 -3.05 5.07
N GLY A 73 3.08 -3.42 4.02
CA GLY A 73 3.87 -4.65 3.94
C GLY A 73 5.25 -4.36 3.36
N THR A 74 6.06 -3.57 4.06
CA THR A 74 7.27 -2.94 3.52
C THR A 74 8.29 -3.91 2.94
N ASP A 75 8.44 -5.08 3.55
CA ASP A 75 9.50 -6.04 3.28
C ASP A 75 10.93 -5.45 3.46
N PHE A 76 11.06 -4.44 4.33
CA PHE A 76 12.37 -3.91 4.70
C PHE A 76 13.28 -5.05 5.21
N ASP A 77 14.56 -4.96 4.89
CA ASP A 77 15.59 -5.98 5.11
C ASP A 77 15.44 -7.27 4.24
N GLY A 78 14.31 -7.44 3.52
CA GLY A 78 14.12 -8.52 2.56
C GLY A 78 14.62 -8.20 1.14
N PHE A 79 14.93 -6.93 0.86
CA PHE A 79 15.43 -6.43 -0.44
C PHE A 79 16.44 -5.30 -0.27
N THR A 80 17.06 -4.86 -1.37
CA THR A 80 18.21 -3.93 -1.35
C THR A 80 17.93 -2.56 -1.94
N ASP A 81 16.71 -2.30 -2.45
CA ASP A 81 16.39 -1.06 -3.18
C ASP A 81 15.05 -0.46 -2.73
N PRO A 82 14.99 0.14 -1.53
CA PRO A 82 13.82 0.87 -1.07
C PRO A 82 13.67 2.22 -1.79
N PRO A 83 12.48 2.87 -1.73
CA PRO A 83 12.31 4.24 -2.23
C PRO A 83 13.25 5.22 -1.52
N ASP A 84 13.84 6.17 -2.29
CA ASP A 84 14.83 7.12 -1.79
C ASP A 84 14.37 7.95 -0.57
N GLU A 85 13.06 8.16 -0.43
CA GLU A 85 12.49 8.97 0.64
C GLU A 85 12.13 8.16 1.89
N ILE A 86 12.20 6.82 1.83
CA ILE A 86 11.82 5.93 2.94
C ILE A 86 12.65 4.64 2.89
N THR A 87 13.85 4.70 3.41
CA THR A 87 14.85 3.64 3.28
C THR A 87 14.81 2.58 4.40
N ASP A 88 14.15 2.89 5.51
CA ASP A 88 14.00 1.96 6.64
C ASP A 88 12.74 2.27 7.47
N ILE A 89 12.50 1.41 8.47
CA ILE A 89 11.30 1.47 9.32
C ILE A 89 11.19 2.78 10.13
N SER A 90 12.30 3.44 10.46
CA SER A 90 12.29 4.69 11.23
C SER A 90 11.70 5.85 10.43
N GLU A 91 11.68 5.74 9.12
CA GLU A 91 11.16 6.74 8.19
C GLU A 91 9.67 6.55 7.82
N LEU A 92 9.00 5.50 8.29
CA LEU A 92 7.56 5.29 8.08
C LEU A 92 6.68 6.53 8.41
N PRO A 93 7.00 7.39 9.39
CA PRO A 93 6.23 8.62 9.60
C PRO A 93 6.23 9.58 8.40
N ARG A 94 7.18 9.45 7.46
CA ARG A 94 7.18 10.22 6.21
C ARG A 94 6.02 9.84 5.30
N LEU A 95 5.68 8.54 5.23
CA LEU A 95 4.50 8.09 4.50
C LEU A 95 3.22 8.70 5.07
N THR A 96 3.06 8.68 6.40
CA THR A 96 1.91 9.31 7.07
C THR A 96 1.78 10.78 6.69
N ARG A 97 2.89 11.51 6.74
CA ARG A 97 2.92 12.94 6.37
C ARG A 97 2.59 13.13 4.89
N HIS A 98 3.17 12.32 4.01
CA HIS A 98 2.92 12.38 2.58
C HIS A 98 1.43 12.21 2.29
N LEU A 99 0.82 11.12 2.75
CA LEU A 99 -0.60 10.85 2.53
C LEU A 99 -1.52 11.94 3.11
N SER A 100 -1.16 12.52 4.27
CA SER A 100 -1.95 13.58 4.93
C SER A 100 -1.85 14.94 4.24
N CYS A 101 -0.81 15.18 3.45
CA CYS A 101 -0.60 16.47 2.76
C CYS A 101 -1.15 16.48 1.33
N LEU A 102 -1.57 15.33 0.80
CA LEU A 102 -2.06 15.24 -0.57
C LEU A 102 -3.42 15.89 -0.74
N LYS A 103 -3.59 16.60 -1.85
CA LYS A 103 -4.84 17.27 -2.23
C LYS A 103 -5.39 16.71 -3.54
N SER A 104 -6.69 16.52 -3.59
CA SER A 104 -7.43 16.14 -4.81
C SER A 104 -7.98 17.35 -5.59
N GLY A 105 -7.89 18.54 -4.98
CA GLY A 105 -8.37 19.81 -5.56
C GLY A 105 -8.00 20.99 -4.66
N ILE A 106 -8.64 22.14 -4.85
CA ILE A 106 -8.41 23.29 -3.98
C ILE A 106 -9.00 22.97 -2.60
N ASP A 107 -8.15 22.90 -1.59
CA ASP A 107 -8.49 22.67 -0.17
C ASP A 107 -9.20 21.35 0.17
N THR A 108 -9.18 20.35 -0.73
CA THR A 108 -9.78 19.04 -0.47
C THR A 108 -8.68 18.00 -0.27
N ASP A 109 -8.67 17.34 0.89
CA ASP A 109 -7.75 16.24 1.16
C ASP A 109 -8.02 15.06 0.20
N LYS A 110 -6.94 14.48 -0.33
CA LYS A 110 -7.05 13.31 -1.23
C LYS A 110 -7.56 12.08 -0.49
N TYR A 111 -7.04 11.86 0.71
CA TYR A 111 -7.48 10.77 1.58
C TYR A 111 -8.09 11.34 2.87
N SER A 112 -9.16 10.69 3.34
CA SER A 112 -9.71 10.99 4.64
C SER A 112 -8.73 10.57 5.76
N SER A 113 -8.83 11.18 6.94
CA SER A 113 -8.08 10.75 8.12
C SER A 113 -8.34 9.27 8.46
N ASP A 114 -9.54 8.76 8.21
CA ASP A 114 -9.87 7.37 8.48
C ASP A 114 -9.27 6.42 7.45
N THR A 115 -9.29 6.77 6.16
CA THR A 115 -8.56 6.03 5.10
C THR A 115 -7.08 5.88 5.46
N ILE A 116 -6.42 6.97 5.85
CA ILE A 116 -5.00 6.93 6.24
C ILE A 116 -4.79 5.99 7.43
N LYS A 117 -5.61 6.07 8.47
CA LYS A 117 -5.52 5.19 9.65
C LYS A 117 -5.80 3.73 9.30
N ASN A 118 -6.72 3.47 8.38
CA ASN A 118 -7.03 2.13 7.88
C ASN A 118 -5.77 1.50 7.26
N ILE A 119 -5.15 2.19 6.30
CA ILE A 119 -3.95 1.74 5.60
C ILE A 119 -2.78 1.53 6.58
N LEU A 120 -2.55 2.48 7.50
CA LEU A 120 -1.40 2.47 8.40
C LEU A 120 -1.47 1.43 9.51
N GLY A 121 -2.65 0.85 9.80
CA GLY A 121 -2.69 -0.17 10.84
C GLY A 121 -4.06 -0.68 11.26
N ARG A 122 -5.16 0.10 11.12
CA ARG A 122 -6.48 -0.37 11.57
C ARG A 122 -6.94 -1.63 10.84
N ASN A 123 -6.68 -1.74 9.53
CA ASN A 123 -7.04 -2.93 8.75
C ASN A 123 -6.26 -4.16 9.23
N SER A 124 -4.96 -4.01 9.47
CA SER A 124 -4.14 -5.09 10.02
C SER A 124 -4.63 -5.53 11.40
N LEU A 125 -4.93 -4.56 12.28
CA LEU A 125 -5.47 -4.84 13.62
C LEU A 125 -6.82 -5.55 13.53
N ARG A 126 -7.76 -5.07 12.71
CA ARG A 126 -9.06 -5.70 12.46
C ARG A 126 -8.86 -7.14 12.00
N PHE A 127 -8.04 -7.36 10.99
CA PHE A 127 -7.79 -8.69 10.43
C PHE A 127 -7.23 -9.67 11.47
N ILE A 128 -6.27 -9.22 12.30
CA ILE A 128 -5.72 -10.04 13.38
C ILE A 128 -6.79 -10.37 14.41
N LEU A 129 -7.56 -9.39 14.88
CA LEU A 129 -8.59 -9.59 15.90
C LEU A 129 -9.73 -10.50 15.41
N GLU A 130 -10.11 -10.41 14.14
CA GLU A 130 -11.13 -11.27 13.54
C GLU A 130 -10.61 -12.69 13.27
N GLY A 131 -9.38 -12.81 12.78
CA GLY A 131 -8.74 -14.09 12.45
C GLY A 131 -8.38 -14.94 13.65
N TRP A 132 -8.17 -14.32 14.82
CA TRP A 132 -7.85 -15.01 16.07
C TRP A 132 -9.08 -15.36 16.93
N LYS A 133 -10.28 -15.02 16.49
CA LYS A 133 -11.49 -15.52 17.15
C LYS A 133 -11.57 -17.04 16.94
N LYS A 134 -11.30 -17.76 18.02
CA LYS A 134 -11.50 -19.23 18.09
C LYS A 134 -12.98 -19.56 18.08
#